data_2c4e8869f14c00f36235cec401c58868
#
_entry.id   2c4e8869f14c00f36235cec401c58868
#
_cell.length_a   1.000
_cell.length_b   1.000
_cell.length_c   1.000
_cell.angle_alpha   90.00
_cell.angle_beta   90.00
_cell.angle_gamma   90.00
#
_symmetry.space_group_name_H-M   'P 1'
#
loop_
_entity.id
_entity.type
_entity.pdbx_description
1 polymer ?
#
loop_
_entity_poly.entity_id
_entity_poly.type
_entity_poly.pdbx_seq_one_letter_code
_entity_poly.pdbx_strand_id
1 'polypeptide(L)'
;MLKKTILAGLVVAAIAGSWALLGSHGGSAHAQAAGAQGGPPEVTVAPVMVRPVSDSADFTGQLQAVDTVDVRPRVSGYVNSVLFKEGTEVHKGDVLFVIDPRPFQAEVDRLSANVAQAKAQLALAQANADRARRLLAQHAVSQEDADSQNTAEQSAKATLEASTAALATAKLNLDWTQVRAPIDGRVSNAHIQAGNLVSSSDVLTSVVSVNPVYVYFDVDEHTWLKLDRLRRDAIKNGRTPRIEATMGLADEQGNPHEGRIDFVDNQVRPGSGTMRLRAVFDEENGLLTPGLYARVHLQAGQPRSRVLIDDRAVGTDLSNQFVYVVDGQHKVQYRKVDIGPLFHGLRVIDDGLNAGDVVVVNGLQHVRPGAEVNPQQVAMDYRLDAQDKALVDAAETNPDNKDSRTAQADGRNTQKHSQG
;
A
#
# COMPACT_ATOMS: atom_id res chain seq x y z
N MET A 1 -15.21 -53.66 38.96
CA MET A 1 -14.32 -54.70 39.48
C MET A 1 -13.05 -53.99 39.90
N LEU A 2 -12.99 -53.70 41.18
CA LEU A 2 -12.45 -54.49 42.27
C LEU A 2 -10.91 -54.51 42.23
N LYS A 3 -10.39 -53.91 43.26
CA LYS A 3 -9.36 -54.30 44.24
C LYS A 3 -7.99 -53.69 43.95
N LYS A 4 -7.26 -53.11 44.86
CA LYS A 4 -7.16 -53.20 46.34
C LYS A 4 -6.25 -52.04 46.76
N THR A 5 -6.56 -51.12 47.67
CA THR A 5 -6.45 -51.18 49.14
C THR A 5 -5.09 -51.61 49.69
N ILE A 6 -4.58 -50.71 50.60
CA ILE A 6 -3.89 -50.99 51.86
C ILE A 6 -2.37 -51.11 51.80
N LEU A 7 -1.69 -50.13 52.38
CA LEU A 7 -0.83 -50.24 53.59
C LEU A 7 -0.38 -48.79 53.91
N ALA A 8 -0.88 -48.06 54.82
CA ALA A 8 -0.97 -48.05 56.26
C ALA A 8 0.33 -48.40 56.97
N GLY A 9 0.82 -47.45 57.69
CA GLY A 9 1.36 -47.73 58.99
C GLY A 9 2.73 -47.20 59.35
N LEU A 10 2.70 -46.22 60.20
CA LEU A 10 3.57 -46.12 61.37
C LEU A 10 5.10 -46.07 61.22
N VAL A 11 5.69 -44.94 61.49
CA VAL A 11 6.62 -44.78 62.64
C VAL A 11 6.49 -43.38 63.20
N VAL A 12 5.77 -43.30 64.33
CA VAL A 12 5.83 -42.27 65.35
C VAL A 12 6.71 -42.82 66.44
N ALA A 13 7.52 -41.96 66.98
CA ALA A 13 8.11 -41.99 68.32
C ALA A 13 9.63 -42.15 68.40
N ALA A 14 10.08 -41.34 69.23
CA ALA A 14 11.27 -41.23 70.00
C ALA A 14 12.34 -40.31 69.35
N ILE A 15 12.70 -39.17 69.92
CA ILE A 15 13.20 -39.07 71.29
C ILE A 15 13.03 -37.63 71.79
N ALA A 16 12.30 -37.45 72.85
CA ALA A 16 12.44 -36.37 73.80
C ALA A 16 13.60 -36.74 74.75
N GLY A 17 14.49 -35.83 74.97
CA GLY A 17 15.39 -35.97 76.08
C GLY A 17 16.84 -35.60 75.82
N SER A 18 17.19 -34.39 76.08
CA SER A 18 18.41 -34.00 76.77
C SER A 18 18.39 -32.50 77.08
N TRP A 19 17.77 -32.18 78.15
CA TRP A 19 17.92 -30.91 78.85
C TRP A 19 19.09 -30.99 79.80
N ALA A 20 19.75 -29.87 79.91
CA ALA A 20 20.60 -29.39 81.00
C ALA A 20 22.11 -29.71 80.88
N LEU A 21 22.79 -28.66 80.80
CA LEU A 21 23.81 -28.15 81.68
C LEU A 21 24.97 -27.45 80.94
N LEU A 22 25.24 -26.35 81.52
CA LEU A 22 26.39 -25.41 81.50
C LEU A 22 26.19 -24.27 80.47
N GLY A 23 26.10 -23.11 80.93
CA GLY A 23 26.86 -22.33 81.87
C GLY A 23 26.96 -20.91 81.33
N SER A 24 26.50 -19.98 82.10
CA SER A 24 26.59 -18.55 81.98
C SER A 24 27.95 -18.07 81.47
N HIS A 25 27.92 -17.27 80.40
CA HIS A 25 28.85 -16.13 80.26
C HIS A 25 28.11 -14.98 79.58
N GLY A 26 27.93 -13.93 80.29
CA GLY A 26 27.36 -12.68 79.80
C GLY A 26 28.35 -12.01 78.81
N GLY A 27 27.81 -11.62 77.72
CA GLY A 27 28.46 -10.79 76.72
C GLY A 27 27.40 -10.01 76.00
N SER A 28 27.17 -8.80 76.46
CA SER A 28 26.34 -7.82 75.74
C SER A 28 26.95 -7.57 74.39
N ALA A 29 26.51 -8.30 73.41
CA ALA A 29 26.76 -7.94 72.01
C ALA A 29 25.72 -6.90 71.62
N HIS A 30 26.13 -5.66 71.66
CA HIS A 30 25.50 -4.58 70.90
C HIS A 30 25.50 -5.07 69.44
N ALA A 31 24.31 -5.44 68.93
CA ALA A 31 24.07 -5.49 67.53
C ALA A 31 24.19 -4.05 66.99
N GLN A 32 25.41 -3.70 66.64
CA GLN A 32 25.69 -2.56 65.80
C GLN A 32 24.95 -2.84 64.47
N ALA A 33 23.79 -2.19 64.27
CA ALA A 33 23.22 -2.05 62.96
C ALA A 33 24.33 -1.40 62.11
N ALA A 34 25.00 -2.21 61.31
CA ALA A 34 25.82 -1.73 60.22
C ALA A 34 24.88 -0.99 59.28
N GLY A 35 24.80 0.31 59.51
CA GLY A 35 24.25 1.24 58.53
C GLY A 35 25.08 1.04 57.27
N ALA A 36 24.45 0.45 56.29
CA ALA A 36 24.98 0.43 54.96
C ALA A 36 25.13 1.90 54.52
N GLN A 37 26.34 2.46 54.74
CA GLN A 37 26.79 3.63 54.01
C GLN A 37 27.11 3.19 52.57
N GLY A 38 26.07 2.77 51.86
CA GLY A 38 26.09 2.72 50.40
C GLY A 38 25.97 4.17 49.94
N GLY A 39 26.98 4.65 49.24
CA GLY A 39 26.89 5.91 48.54
C GLY A 39 25.65 5.95 47.63
N PRO A 40 25.32 7.13 47.08
CA PRO A 40 24.19 7.24 46.16
C PRO A 40 24.23 6.13 45.11
N PRO A 41 23.13 5.43 44.82
CA PRO A 41 23.11 4.34 43.87
C PRO A 41 23.57 4.84 42.50
N GLU A 42 24.42 4.06 41.83
CA GLU A 42 24.84 4.35 40.47
C GLU A 42 23.69 4.04 39.51
N VAL A 43 23.36 4.99 38.64
CA VAL A 43 22.31 4.85 37.64
C VAL A 43 22.84 5.34 36.30
N THR A 44 22.43 4.66 35.24
CA THR A 44 22.74 5.11 33.88
C THR A 44 21.67 6.10 33.44
N VAL A 45 22.08 7.28 33.02
CA VAL A 45 21.21 8.35 32.56
C VAL A 45 21.57 8.78 31.14
N ALA A 46 20.54 9.21 30.39
CA ALA A 46 20.75 9.76 29.06
C ALA A 46 19.90 11.02 28.86
N PRO A 47 20.44 12.06 28.18
CA PRO A 47 19.64 13.20 27.79
C PRO A 47 18.56 12.78 26.78
N VAL A 48 17.36 13.35 26.93
CA VAL A 48 16.29 13.13 25.95
C VAL A 48 16.73 13.62 24.58
N MET A 49 16.35 12.89 23.55
CA MET A 49 16.62 13.26 22.17
C MET A 49 15.39 13.93 21.58
N VAL A 50 15.58 15.06 20.89
CA VAL A 50 14.49 15.74 20.16
C VAL A 50 14.77 15.60 18.67
N ARG A 51 13.88 14.93 17.97
CA ARG A 51 14.00 14.70 16.52
C ARG A 51 12.66 14.95 15.80
N PRO A 52 12.71 15.34 14.52
CA PRO A 52 11.53 15.35 13.70
C PRO A 52 11.08 13.90 13.44
N VAL A 53 9.90 13.55 13.90
CA VAL A 53 9.28 12.25 13.71
C VAL A 53 7.98 12.43 12.94
N SER A 54 7.81 11.68 11.85
CA SER A 54 6.55 11.57 11.15
C SER A 54 5.72 10.48 11.84
N ASP A 55 4.44 10.74 12.00
CA ASP A 55 3.52 9.66 12.38
C ASP A 55 3.45 8.67 11.21
N SER A 56 3.76 7.43 11.46
CA SER A 56 3.73 6.37 10.46
C SER A 56 2.96 5.17 10.97
N ALA A 57 2.44 4.39 10.05
CA ALA A 57 1.75 3.14 10.35
C ALA A 57 2.05 2.11 9.27
N ASP A 58 2.26 0.87 9.70
CA ASP A 58 2.55 -0.26 8.82
C ASP A 58 1.31 -1.11 8.63
N PHE A 59 1.06 -1.50 7.39
CA PHE A 59 -0.06 -2.33 6.99
C PHE A 59 0.42 -3.46 6.09
N THR A 60 -0.33 -4.55 6.05
CA THR A 60 -0.13 -5.60 5.05
C THR A 60 -1.09 -5.36 3.90
N GLY A 61 -0.54 -5.22 2.70
CA GLY A 61 -1.28 -5.05 1.46
C GLY A 61 -1.09 -6.23 0.51
N GLN A 62 -1.97 -6.31 -0.47
CA GLN A 62 -1.87 -7.28 -1.57
C GLN A 62 -1.75 -6.55 -2.90
N LEU A 63 -0.76 -6.93 -3.70
CA LEU A 63 -0.54 -6.42 -5.04
C LEU A 63 -1.63 -6.91 -5.98
N GLN A 64 -2.16 -6.01 -6.80
CA GLN A 64 -3.13 -6.33 -7.84
C GLN A 64 -2.74 -5.60 -9.12
N ALA A 65 -2.96 -6.25 -10.26
CA ALA A 65 -2.83 -5.58 -11.54
C ALA A 65 -3.87 -4.46 -11.67
N VAL A 66 -3.51 -3.39 -12.38
CA VAL A 66 -4.46 -2.32 -12.73
C VAL A 66 -5.56 -2.88 -13.62
N ASP A 67 -5.15 -3.63 -14.65
CA ASP A 67 -6.05 -4.27 -15.60
C ASP A 67 -5.81 -5.78 -15.61
N THR A 68 -6.90 -6.53 -15.59
CA THR A 68 -6.91 -7.98 -15.79
C THR A 68 -7.97 -8.31 -16.81
N VAL A 69 -7.58 -8.87 -17.93
CA VAL A 69 -8.50 -9.14 -19.04
C VAL A 69 -8.45 -10.61 -19.45
N ASP A 70 -9.60 -11.28 -19.37
CA ASP A 70 -9.78 -12.58 -19.98
C ASP A 70 -9.89 -12.44 -21.49
N VAL A 71 -8.99 -13.08 -22.21
CA VAL A 71 -9.00 -13.12 -23.67
C VAL A 71 -9.99 -14.19 -24.15
N ARG A 72 -11.07 -13.75 -24.80
CA ARG A 72 -12.11 -14.61 -25.35
C ARG A 72 -12.25 -14.38 -26.85
N PRO A 73 -12.52 -15.43 -27.64
CA PRO A 73 -12.73 -15.27 -29.07
C PRO A 73 -14.11 -14.62 -29.34
N ARG A 74 -14.21 -13.85 -30.41
CA ARG A 74 -15.49 -13.27 -30.86
C ARG A 74 -16.21 -14.13 -31.89
N VAL A 75 -15.48 -15.08 -32.48
CA VAL A 75 -15.99 -16.04 -33.46
C VAL A 75 -15.69 -17.47 -33.01
N SER A 76 -16.54 -18.41 -33.36
CA SER A 76 -16.32 -19.82 -33.05
C SER A 76 -15.59 -20.51 -34.20
N GLY A 77 -14.70 -21.42 -33.89
CA GLY A 77 -13.93 -22.17 -34.90
C GLY A 77 -12.79 -22.98 -34.26
N TYR A 78 -12.06 -23.71 -35.08
CA TYR A 78 -10.90 -24.46 -34.62
C TYR A 78 -9.68 -23.53 -34.44
N VAL A 79 -8.96 -23.65 -33.33
CA VAL A 79 -7.69 -22.95 -33.13
C VAL A 79 -6.64 -23.54 -34.07
N ASN A 80 -6.13 -22.74 -34.96
CA ASN A 80 -5.10 -23.15 -35.91
C ASN A 80 -3.70 -23.11 -35.29
N SER A 81 -3.42 -22.04 -34.55
CA SER A 81 -2.10 -21.85 -33.88
C SER A 81 -2.20 -20.95 -32.68
N VAL A 82 -1.28 -21.15 -31.73
CA VAL A 82 -0.98 -20.28 -30.59
C VAL A 82 0.37 -19.63 -30.88
N LEU A 83 0.44 -18.29 -30.87
CA LEU A 83 1.61 -17.55 -31.38
C LEU A 83 2.42 -16.86 -30.28
N PHE A 84 2.06 -17.03 -29.02
CA PHE A 84 2.81 -16.46 -27.89
C PHE A 84 3.47 -17.56 -27.06
N LYS A 85 4.45 -17.16 -26.27
CA LYS A 85 5.04 -18.00 -25.22
C LYS A 85 4.38 -17.66 -23.87
N GLU A 86 3.92 -18.67 -23.17
CA GLU A 86 3.29 -18.51 -21.87
C GLU A 86 4.19 -17.77 -20.86
N GLY A 87 3.60 -16.88 -20.09
CA GLY A 87 4.32 -16.09 -19.07
C GLY A 87 5.16 -14.94 -19.61
N THR A 88 5.18 -14.68 -20.93
CA THR A 88 5.94 -13.56 -21.51
C THR A 88 5.12 -12.28 -21.56
N GLU A 89 5.79 -11.17 -21.73
CA GLU A 89 5.15 -9.87 -21.96
C GLU A 89 4.66 -9.78 -23.42
N VAL A 90 3.51 -9.17 -23.58
CA VAL A 90 2.85 -8.93 -24.87
C VAL A 90 2.37 -7.48 -24.94
N HIS A 91 2.34 -6.94 -26.16
CA HIS A 91 1.83 -5.60 -26.42
C HIS A 91 0.41 -5.65 -26.95
N LYS A 92 -0.35 -4.61 -26.67
CA LYS A 92 -1.69 -4.44 -27.22
C LYS A 92 -1.69 -4.56 -28.75
N GLY A 93 -2.49 -5.48 -29.27
CA GLY A 93 -2.58 -5.76 -30.70
C GLY A 93 -1.78 -6.97 -31.16
N ASP A 94 -0.87 -7.51 -30.33
CA ASP A 94 -0.14 -8.74 -30.66
C ASP A 94 -1.10 -9.91 -30.86
N VAL A 95 -0.87 -10.71 -31.90
CA VAL A 95 -1.72 -11.88 -32.19
C VAL A 95 -1.34 -13.02 -31.25
N LEU A 96 -2.30 -13.43 -30.44
CA LEU A 96 -2.13 -14.53 -29.48
C LEU A 96 -2.57 -15.87 -30.04
N PHE A 97 -3.76 -15.89 -30.68
CA PHE A 97 -4.32 -17.09 -31.26
C PHE A 97 -4.81 -16.81 -32.68
N VAL A 98 -4.76 -17.82 -33.52
CA VAL A 98 -5.35 -17.78 -34.84
C VAL A 98 -6.40 -18.89 -34.93
N ILE A 99 -7.66 -18.50 -35.12
CA ILE A 99 -8.79 -19.41 -35.44
C ILE A 99 -8.79 -19.65 -36.94
N ASP A 100 -9.18 -20.81 -37.40
CA ASP A 100 -9.19 -21.17 -38.84
C ASP A 100 -9.91 -20.09 -39.68
N PRO A 101 -9.19 -19.30 -40.49
CA PRO A 101 -9.77 -18.19 -41.23
C PRO A 101 -10.49 -18.62 -42.51
N ARG A 102 -10.28 -19.88 -42.98
CA ARG A 102 -10.74 -20.33 -44.29
C ARG A 102 -12.26 -20.23 -44.48
N PRO A 103 -13.12 -20.63 -43.53
CA PRO A 103 -14.56 -20.45 -43.68
C PRO A 103 -14.97 -18.97 -43.76
N PHE A 104 -14.35 -18.13 -42.98
CA PHE A 104 -14.61 -16.69 -42.94
C PHE A 104 -14.13 -15.99 -44.22
N GLN A 105 -12.98 -16.39 -44.77
CA GLN A 105 -12.49 -15.90 -46.05
C GLN A 105 -13.42 -16.25 -47.18
N ALA A 106 -13.88 -17.49 -47.23
CA ALA A 106 -14.85 -17.93 -48.25
C ALA A 106 -16.17 -17.12 -48.22
N GLU A 107 -16.62 -16.75 -47.00
CA GLU A 107 -17.80 -15.90 -46.83
C GLU A 107 -17.56 -14.46 -47.30
N VAL A 108 -16.38 -13.89 -47.00
CA VAL A 108 -15.96 -12.57 -47.53
C VAL A 108 -15.95 -12.59 -49.06
N ASP A 109 -15.39 -13.63 -49.68
CA ASP A 109 -15.31 -13.75 -51.15
C ASP A 109 -16.70 -13.84 -51.76
N ARG A 110 -17.63 -14.65 -51.17
CA ARG A 110 -19.01 -14.78 -51.59
C ARG A 110 -19.75 -13.43 -51.53
N LEU A 111 -19.64 -12.71 -50.40
CA LEU A 111 -20.32 -11.42 -50.22
C LEU A 111 -19.67 -10.32 -51.08
N SER A 112 -18.38 -10.40 -51.34
CA SER A 112 -17.71 -9.52 -52.29
C SER A 112 -18.28 -9.65 -53.71
N ALA A 113 -18.55 -10.89 -54.16
CA ALA A 113 -19.23 -11.13 -55.42
C ALA A 113 -20.65 -10.55 -55.47
N ASN A 114 -21.39 -10.66 -54.33
CA ASN A 114 -22.75 -10.07 -54.24
C ASN A 114 -22.70 -8.53 -54.34
N VAL A 115 -21.72 -7.87 -53.73
CA VAL A 115 -21.52 -6.43 -53.88
C VAL A 115 -21.19 -6.06 -55.31
N ALA A 116 -20.36 -6.83 -56.01
CA ALA A 116 -20.04 -6.61 -57.44
C ALA A 116 -21.32 -6.76 -58.31
N GLN A 117 -22.14 -7.74 -58.03
CA GLN A 117 -23.45 -7.93 -58.71
C GLN A 117 -24.40 -6.75 -58.49
N ALA A 118 -24.58 -6.34 -57.20
CA ALA A 118 -25.46 -5.23 -56.85
C ALA A 118 -24.97 -3.91 -57.47
N LYS A 119 -23.66 -3.70 -57.54
CA LYS A 119 -23.03 -2.53 -58.21
C LYS A 119 -23.35 -2.49 -59.70
N ALA A 120 -23.29 -3.66 -60.40
CA ALA A 120 -23.65 -3.76 -61.83
C ALA A 120 -25.15 -3.47 -62.04
N GLN A 121 -26.04 -3.99 -61.12
CA GLN A 121 -27.48 -3.73 -61.18
C GLN A 121 -27.78 -2.23 -60.95
N LEU A 122 -27.12 -1.57 -60.01
CA LEU A 122 -27.25 -0.13 -59.79
C LEU A 122 -26.82 0.66 -61.03
N ALA A 123 -25.69 0.32 -61.66
CA ALA A 123 -25.22 0.99 -62.86
C ALA A 123 -26.22 0.89 -64.00
N LEU A 124 -26.86 -0.28 -64.20
CA LEU A 124 -27.94 -0.48 -65.17
C LEU A 124 -29.15 0.39 -64.87
N ALA A 125 -29.59 0.37 -63.57
CA ALA A 125 -30.76 1.14 -63.13
C ALA A 125 -30.50 2.65 -63.29
N GLN A 126 -29.34 3.13 -62.94
CA GLN A 126 -28.93 4.53 -63.14
C GLN A 126 -28.99 4.93 -64.63
N ALA A 127 -28.41 4.10 -65.52
CA ALA A 127 -28.42 4.38 -66.96
C ALA A 127 -29.85 4.43 -67.51
N ASN A 128 -30.76 3.57 -67.04
CA ASN A 128 -32.17 3.59 -67.42
C ASN A 128 -32.91 4.82 -66.89
N ALA A 129 -32.72 5.17 -65.62
CA ALA A 129 -33.33 6.36 -64.99
C ALA A 129 -32.85 7.66 -65.70
N ASP A 130 -31.54 7.75 -66.00
CA ASP A 130 -31.00 8.91 -66.78
C ASP A 130 -31.58 9.03 -68.17
N ARG A 131 -31.78 7.86 -68.82
CA ARG A 131 -32.44 7.80 -70.14
C ARG A 131 -33.88 8.25 -70.05
N ALA A 132 -34.65 7.73 -69.06
CA ALA A 132 -36.04 8.13 -68.84
C ALA A 132 -36.19 9.59 -68.55
N ARG A 133 -35.33 10.19 -67.69
CA ARG A 133 -35.31 11.65 -67.40
C ARG A 133 -35.10 12.47 -68.68
N ARG A 134 -34.16 12.07 -69.57
CA ARG A 134 -33.96 12.79 -70.87
C ARG A 134 -35.12 12.66 -71.78
N LEU A 135 -35.77 11.47 -71.92
CA LEU A 135 -36.92 11.26 -72.76
C LEU A 135 -38.16 12.01 -72.22
N LEU A 136 -38.35 12.08 -70.92
CA LEU A 136 -39.41 12.86 -70.29
C LEU A 136 -39.29 14.33 -70.62
N ALA A 137 -38.06 14.91 -70.56
CA ALA A 137 -37.83 16.28 -70.97
C ALA A 137 -38.15 16.57 -72.43
N GLN A 138 -38.15 15.52 -73.26
CA GLN A 138 -38.52 15.56 -74.68
C GLN A 138 -40.00 15.18 -74.93
N HIS A 139 -40.80 14.98 -73.84
CA HIS A 139 -42.18 14.47 -73.88
C HIS A 139 -42.33 13.11 -74.60
N ALA A 140 -41.32 12.30 -74.65
CA ALA A 140 -41.26 11.02 -75.33
C ALA A 140 -41.65 9.80 -74.43
N VAL A 141 -41.82 9.99 -73.13
CA VAL A 141 -42.31 9.00 -72.15
C VAL A 141 -43.21 9.66 -71.12
N SER A 142 -44.03 8.83 -70.43
CA SER A 142 -44.92 9.30 -69.35
C SER A 142 -44.13 9.66 -68.07
N GLN A 143 -44.74 10.50 -67.21
CA GLN A 143 -44.20 10.79 -65.86
C GLN A 143 -44.13 9.52 -65.02
N GLU A 144 -45.16 8.63 -65.14
CA GLU A 144 -45.23 7.34 -64.44
C GLU A 144 -44.02 6.43 -64.77
N ASP A 145 -43.66 6.38 -66.07
CA ASP A 145 -42.52 5.57 -66.50
C ASP A 145 -41.19 6.13 -65.92
N ALA A 146 -41.02 7.46 -65.92
CA ALA A 146 -39.83 8.09 -65.36
C ALA A 146 -39.74 7.88 -63.83
N ASP A 147 -40.85 7.98 -63.10
CA ASP A 147 -40.90 7.76 -61.66
C ASP A 147 -40.66 6.29 -61.32
N SER A 148 -41.13 5.35 -62.16
CA SER A 148 -40.85 3.92 -62.02
C SER A 148 -39.33 3.63 -62.15
N GLN A 149 -38.62 4.25 -63.14
CA GLN A 149 -37.18 4.05 -63.33
C GLN A 149 -36.38 4.72 -62.19
N ASN A 150 -36.82 5.87 -61.68
CA ASN A 150 -36.19 6.50 -60.51
C ASN A 150 -36.35 5.60 -59.24
N THR A 151 -37.52 5.03 -59.06
CA THR A 151 -37.76 4.11 -57.95
C THR A 151 -36.91 2.83 -58.07
N ALA A 152 -36.71 2.30 -59.28
CA ALA A 152 -35.83 1.17 -59.56
C ALA A 152 -34.36 1.50 -59.26
N GLU A 153 -33.91 2.73 -59.59
CA GLU A 153 -32.58 3.20 -59.24
C GLU A 153 -32.40 3.25 -57.70
N GLN A 154 -33.34 3.86 -56.97
CA GLN A 154 -33.32 3.93 -55.52
C GLN A 154 -33.29 2.54 -54.87
N SER A 155 -34.10 1.59 -55.38
CA SER A 155 -34.12 0.22 -54.92
C SER A 155 -32.79 -0.50 -55.15
N ALA A 156 -32.18 -0.34 -56.33
CA ALA A 156 -30.89 -0.91 -56.63
C ALA A 156 -29.78 -0.31 -55.76
N LYS A 157 -29.84 0.99 -55.45
CA LYS A 157 -28.93 1.67 -54.51
C LYS A 157 -29.04 1.11 -53.11
N ALA A 158 -30.26 0.96 -52.60
CA ALA A 158 -30.48 0.37 -51.27
C ALA A 158 -29.98 -1.11 -51.20
N THR A 159 -30.14 -1.86 -52.30
CA THR A 159 -29.60 -3.24 -52.40
C THR A 159 -28.06 -3.26 -52.34
N LEU A 160 -27.38 -2.32 -53.00
CA LEU A 160 -25.93 -2.19 -52.91
C LEU A 160 -25.48 -1.84 -51.51
N GLU A 161 -26.17 -0.90 -50.85
CA GLU A 161 -25.85 -0.52 -49.48
C GLU A 161 -26.01 -1.72 -48.53
N ALA A 162 -27.06 -2.47 -48.61
CA ALA A 162 -27.29 -3.69 -47.82
C ALA A 162 -26.22 -4.77 -48.07
N SER A 163 -25.83 -5.00 -49.32
CA SER A 163 -24.78 -5.94 -49.68
C SER A 163 -23.40 -5.49 -49.15
N THR A 164 -23.14 -4.20 -49.19
CA THR A 164 -21.90 -3.62 -48.68
C THR A 164 -21.82 -3.76 -47.15
N ALA A 165 -22.94 -3.55 -46.43
CA ALA A 165 -22.99 -3.73 -44.97
C ALA A 165 -22.77 -5.22 -44.58
N ALA A 166 -23.36 -6.15 -45.34
CA ALA A 166 -23.12 -7.58 -45.14
C ALA A 166 -21.66 -7.99 -45.34
N LEU A 167 -21.00 -7.45 -46.38
CA LEU A 167 -19.56 -7.66 -46.60
C LEU A 167 -18.72 -7.09 -45.48
N ALA A 168 -19.07 -5.93 -44.98
CA ALA A 168 -18.35 -5.31 -43.86
C ALA A 168 -18.42 -6.21 -42.60
N THR A 169 -19.58 -6.79 -42.29
CA THR A 169 -19.75 -7.74 -41.19
C THR A 169 -18.88 -8.98 -41.37
N ALA A 170 -18.86 -9.56 -42.56
CA ALA A 170 -18.01 -10.72 -42.84
C ALA A 170 -16.51 -10.43 -42.70
N LYS A 171 -16.06 -9.25 -43.11
CA LYS A 171 -14.67 -8.79 -42.91
C LYS A 171 -14.32 -8.66 -41.44
N LEU A 172 -15.23 -8.14 -40.61
CA LEU A 172 -15.02 -8.10 -39.16
C LEU A 172 -14.90 -9.50 -38.56
N ASN A 173 -15.75 -10.44 -38.98
CA ASN A 173 -15.66 -11.82 -38.52
C ASN A 173 -14.32 -12.48 -38.92
N LEU A 174 -13.83 -12.19 -40.12
CA LEU A 174 -12.51 -12.64 -40.55
C LEU A 174 -11.36 -12.02 -39.74
N ASP A 175 -11.44 -10.73 -39.45
CA ASP A 175 -10.46 -10.08 -38.60
C ASP A 175 -10.44 -10.66 -37.16
N TRP A 176 -11.60 -11.00 -36.63
CA TRP A 176 -11.75 -11.63 -35.31
C TRP A 176 -11.23 -13.07 -35.22
N THR A 177 -10.87 -13.69 -36.34
CA THR A 177 -10.17 -14.98 -36.34
C THR A 177 -8.74 -14.82 -35.78
N GLN A 178 -8.16 -13.60 -35.81
CA GLN A 178 -6.93 -13.26 -35.16
C GLN A 178 -7.27 -12.68 -33.76
N VAL A 179 -7.14 -13.49 -32.75
CA VAL A 179 -7.36 -13.05 -31.37
C VAL A 179 -6.12 -12.32 -30.87
N ARG A 180 -6.28 -11.04 -30.56
CA ARG A 180 -5.20 -10.14 -30.19
C ARG A 180 -5.23 -9.75 -28.72
N ALA A 181 -4.07 -9.41 -28.16
CA ALA A 181 -3.95 -8.85 -26.82
C ALA A 181 -4.71 -7.52 -26.71
N PRO A 182 -5.63 -7.38 -25.73
CA PRO A 182 -6.41 -6.14 -25.56
C PRO A 182 -5.64 -5.02 -24.86
N ILE A 183 -4.64 -5.38 -24.07
CA ILE A 183 -3.80 -4.48 -23.25
C ILE A 183 -2.34 -4.91 -23.36
N ASP A 184 -1.45 -3.99 -22.98
CA ASP A 184 -0.04 -4.30 -22.68
C ASP A 184 0.04 -5.04 -21.35
N GLY A 185 0.90 -6.07 -21.26
CA GLY A 185 1.06 -6.79 -20.01
C GLY A 185 1.63 -8.19 -20.19
N ARG A 186 1.51 -9.01 -19.15
CA ARG A 186 1.99 -10.38 -19.15
C ARG A 186 0.84 -11.34 -19.42
N VAL A 187 1.02 -12.22 -20.43
CA VAL A 187 0.06 -13.27 -20.77
C VAL A 187 0.25 -14.49 -19.87
N SER A 188 -0.85 -15.10 -19.48
CA SER A 188 -0.89 -16.34 -18.70
C SER A 188 -0.62 -17.56 -19.60
N ASN A 189 -0.86 -18.77 -19.07
CA ASN A 189 -0.85 -20.00 -19.85
C ASN A 189 -2.02 -20.04 -20.82
N ALA A 190 -1.85 -20.79 -21.92
CA ALA A 190 -2.92 -21.06 -22.86
C ALA A 190 -3.84 -22.16 -22.30
N HIS A 191 -5.13 -21.82 -22.06
CA HIS A 191 -6.11 -22.81 -21.62
C HIS A 191 -6.54 -23.74 -22.77
N ILE A 192 -6.40 -23.28 -23.99
CA ILE A 192 -6.82 -23.97 -25.20
C ILE A 192 -5.60 -24.15 -26.13
N GLN A 193 -5.45 -25.34 -26.67
CA GLN A 193 -4.37 -25.71 -27.58
C GLN A 193 -4.81 -25.69 -29.04
N ALA A 194 -3.84 -25.62 -29.97
CA ALA A 194 -4.12 -25.77 -31.40
C ALA A 194 -4.86 -27.11 -31.70
N GLY A 195 -5.82 -27.07 -32.60
CA GLY A 195 -6.66 -28.18 -32.94
C GLY A 195 -7.99 -28.29 -32.16
N ASN A 196 -8.15 -27.51 -31.07
CA ASN A 196 -9.40 -27.50 -30.30
C ASN A 196 -10.44 -26.55 -30.95
N LEU A 197 -11.71 -26.91 -30.81
CA LEU A 197 -12.84 -26.07 -31.17
C LEU A 197 -13.10 -25.07 -30.03
N VAL A 198 -13.27 -23.80 -30.35
CA VAL A 198 -13.59 -22.73 -29.42
C VAL A 198 -14.87 -21.99 -29.78
N SER A 199 -15.50 -21.44 -28.75
CA SER A 199 -16.71 -20.61 -28.83
C SER A 199 -16.50 -19.29 -28.10
N SER A 200 -17.39 -18.33 -28.28
CA SER A 200 -17.30 -16.99 -27.63
C SER A 200 -17.38 -17.03 -26.09
N SER A 201 -17.81 -18.14 -25.49
CA SER A 201 -17.86 -18.33 -24.04
C SER A 201 -16.52 -18.76 -23.43
N ASP A 202 -15.61 -19.31 -24.25
CA ASP A 202 -14.38 -19.91 -23.77
C ASP A 202 -13.32 -18.85 -23.46
N VAL A 203 -12.60 -19.04 -22.36
CA VAL A 203 -11.42 -18.22 -22.03
C VAL A 203 -10.19 -18.90 -22.62
N LEU A 204 -9.52 -18.21 -23.52
CA LEU A 204 -8.31 -18.74 -24.16
C LEU A 204 -7.06 -18.57 -23.29
N THR A 205 -6.92 -17.41 -22.67
CA THR A 205 -5.88 -17.02 -21.73
C THR A 205 -6.31 -15.77 -20.99
N SER A 206 -5.49 -15.27 -20.05
CA SER A 206 -5.65 -13.96 -19.45
C SER A 206 -4.40 -13.11 -19.67
N VAL A 207 -4.58 -11.79 -19.72
CA VAL A 207 -3.49 -10.82 -19.78
C VAL A 207 -3.65 -9.87 -18.60
N VAL A 208 -2.58 -9.66 -17.84
CA VAL A 208 -2.53 -8.76 -16.69
C VAL A 208 -1.53 -7.65 -16.93
N SER A 209 -1.90 -6.41 -16.60
CA SER A 209 -0.94 -5.30 -16.64
C SER A 209 0.15 -5.52 -15.59
N VAL A 210 1.38 -5.15 -15.91
CA VAL A 210 2.53 -5.31 -15.00
C VAL A 210 3.01 -3.99 -14.42
N ASN A 211 2.73 -2.88 -15.05
CA ASN A 211 3.08 -1.53 -14.62
C ASN A 211 2.03 -0.52 -15.09
N PRO A 212 1.51 0.35 -14.20
CA PRO A 212 1.71 0.36 -12.75
C PRO A 212 1.01 -0.79 -12.03
N VAL A 213 1.32 -0.97 -10.72
CA VAL A 213 0.69 -1.98 -9.85
C VAL A 213 -0.07 -1.28 -8.73
N TYR A 214 -1.24 -1.81 -8.39
CA TYR A 214 -2.01 -1.40 -7.23
C TYR A 214 -1.69 -2.26 -6.02
N VAL A 215 -1.68 -1.63 -4.86
CA VAL A 215 -1.63 -2.32 -3.57
C VAL A 215 -2.86 -1.96 -2.77
N TYR A 216 -3.70 -2.94 -2.46
CA TYR A 216 -4.85 -2.76 -1.59
C TYR A 216 -4.50 -3.19 -0.18
N PHE A 217 -4.85 -2.37 0.79
CA PHE A 217 -4.66 -2.66 2.20
C PHE A 217 -5.79 -2.03 3.01
N ASP A 218 -6.01 -2.57 4.21
CA ASP A 218 -7.10 -2.17 5.08
C ASP A 218 -6.52 -1.45 6.30
N VAL A 219 -7.02 -0.23 6.56
CA VAL A 219 -6.58 0.67 7.62
C VAL A 219 -7.66 0.71 8.70
N ASP A 220 -7.29 0.63 9.96
CA ASP A 220 -8.22 0.75 11.08
C ASP A 220 -8.87 2.15 11.16
N GLU A 221 -10.06 2.23 11.78
CA GLU A 221 -10.84 3.45 11.84
C GLU A 221 -10.08 4.60 12.53
N HIS A 222 -9.31 4.32 13.59
CA HIS A 222 -8.57 5.35 14.32
C HIS A 222 -7.51 6.01 13.43
N THR A 223 -6.70 5.19 12.76
CA THR A 223 -5.69 5.67 11.82
C THR A 223 -6.33 6.39 10.64
N TRP A 224 -7.44 5.86 10.11
CA TRP A 224 -8.17 6.52 9.05
C TRP A 224 -8.65 7.92 9.44
N LEU A 225 -9.29 8.08 10.59
CA LEU A 225 -9.77 9.38 11.08
C LEU A 225 -8.63 10.39 11.24
N LYS A 226 -7.43 9.93 11.64
CA LYS A 226 -6.24 10.76 11.72
C LYS A 226 -5.78 11.23 10.33
N LEU A 227 -5.69 10.31 9.37
CA LEU A 227 -5.34 10.62 7.97
C LEU A 227 -6.36 11.57 7.33
N ASP A 228 -7.66 11.36 7.56
CA ASP A 228 -8.72 12.21 7.00
C ASP A 228 -8.69 13.64 7.56
N ARG A 229 -8.37 13.79 8.85
CA ARG A 229 -8.15 15.14 9.43
C ARG A 229 -6.99 15.85 8.75
N LEU A 230 -5.85 15.20 8.58
CA LEU A 230 -4.68 15.76 7.89
C LEU A 230 -5.01 16.13 6.43
N ARG A 231 -5.75 15.27 5.75
CA ARG A 231 -6.24 15.51 4.39
C ARG A 231 -7.12 16.76 4.31
N ARG A 232 -8.10 16.89 5.21
CA ARG A 232 -9.00 18.04 5.28
C ARG A 232 -8.26 19.34 5.59
N ASP A 233 -7.28 19.28 6.49
CA ASP A 233 -6.47 20.44 6.83
C ASP A 233 -5.58 20.88 5.66
N ALA A 234 -5.02 19.94 4.89
CA ALA A 234 -4.30 20.26 3.66
C ALA A 234 -5.19 20.97 2.65
N ILE A 235 -6.43 20.47 2.43
CA ILE A 235 -7.41 21.07 1.52
C ILE A 235 -7.78 22.49 1.98
N LYS A 236 -8.07 22.70 3.27
CA LYS A 236 -8.37 24.03 3.83
C LYS A 236 -7.26 25.05 3.59
N ASN A 237 -6.01 24.57 3.61
CA ASN A 237 -4.82 25.38 3.37
C ASN A 237 -4.44 25.50 1.88
N GLY A 238 -5.33 25.10 0.94
CA GLY A 238 -5.11 25.21 -0.50
C GLY A 238 -4.06 24.23 -1.05
N ARG A 239 -3.68 23.19 -0.29
CA ARG A 239 -2.73 22.17 -0.70
C ARG A 239 -3.46 20.95 -1.23
N THR A 240 -2.94 20.34 -2.31
CA THR A 240 -3.42 19.04 -2.76
C THR A 240 -2.94 17.98 -1.75
N PRO A 241 -3.85 17.27 -1.07
CA PRO A 241 -3.44 16.23 -0.13
C PRO A 241 -2.79 15.09 -0.90
N ARG A 242 -1.50 14.89 -0.69
CA ARG A 242 -0.79 13.70 -1.15
C ARG A 242 -0.44 12.89 0.09
N ILE A 243 -0.92 11.65 0.13
CA ILE A 243 -0.51 10.69 1.14
C ILE A 243 0.50 9.80 0.44
N GLU A 244 1.75 9.95 0.81
CA GLU A 244 2.84 9.13 0.31
C GLU A 244 2.80 7.78 1.02
N ALA A 245 3.07 6.74 0.27
CA ALA A 245 3.15 5.37 0.76
C ALA A 245 4.44 4.76 0.23
N THR A 246 5.15 4.07 1.09
CA THR A 246 6.26 3.23 0.66
C THR A 246 5.92 1.78 0.91
N MET A 247 6.50 0.85 0.16
CA MET A 247 6.30 -0.57 0.40
C MET A 247 7.57 -1.37 0.24
N GLY A 248 7.59 -2.52 0.90
CA GLY A 248 8.63 -3.54 0.75
C GLY A 248 8.01 -4.93 0.60
N LEU A 249 8.58 -5.74 -0.26
CA LEU A 249 8.23 -7.15 -0.42
C LEU A 249 8.75 -7.99 0.75
N ALA A 250 8.36 -9.27 0.79
CA ALA A 250 8.68 -10.15 1.91
C ALA A 250 10.18 -10.43 2.09
N ASP A 251 10.95 -10.42 1.01
CA ASP A 251 12.39 -10.67 0.94
C ASP A 251 13.24 -9.38 1.00
N GLU A 252 12.61 -8.20 0.97
CA GLU A 252 13.29 -6.92 0.99
C GLU A 252 13.46 -6.38 2.41
N GLN A 253 14.58 -5.70 2.63
CA GLN A 253 14.82 -4.93 3.85
C GLN A 253 14.33 -3.49 3.67
N GLY A 254 13.50 -3.01 4.61
CA GLY A 254 12.88 -1.69 4.52
C GLY A 254 11.71 -1.64 3.54
N ASN A 255 11.47 -0.46 2.96
CA ASN A 255 10.37 -0.18 2.04
C ASN A 255 10.89 0.59 0.81
N PRO A 256 11.63 -0.08 -0.11
CA PRO A 256 12.36 0.60 -1.19
C PRO A 256 11.44 1.18 -2.29
N HIS A 257 10.19 0.72 -2.40
CA HIS A 257 9.29 1.18 -3.44
C HIS A 257 8.46 2.37 -2.97
N GLU A 258 8.50 3.44 -3.76
CA GLU A 258 7.74 4.65 -3.49
C GLU A 258 6.44 4.67 -4.29
N GLY A 259 5.37 5.08 -3.65
CA GLY A 259 4.05 5.17 -4.25
C GLY A 259 3.20 6.23 -3.56
N ARG A 260 1.94 6.31 -3.98
CA ARG A 260 0.98 7.27 -3.44
C ARG A 260 -0.40 6.65 -3.31
N ILE A 261 -1.15 7.10 -2.33
CA ILE A 261 -2.57 6.76 -2.21
C ILE A 261 -3.33 7.50 -3.32
N ASP A 262 -4.02 6.73 -4.15
CA ASP A 262 -4.87 7.24 -5.22
C ASP A 262 -6.36 6.98 -4.98
N PHE A 263 -6.70 6.02 -4.13
CA PHE A 263 -8.08 5.68 -3.82
C PHE A 263 -8.28 5.37 -2.34
N VAL A 264 -9.42 5.81 -1.83
CA VAL A 264 -9.96 5.49 -0.50
C VAL A 264 -11.40 5.08 -0.69
N ASP A 265 -11.78 3.96 -0.10
CA ASP A 265 -13.16 3.46 -0.17
C ASP A 265 -14.14 4.47 0.45
N ASN A 266 -15.39 4.41 0.05
CA ASN A 266 -16.44 5.34 0.50
C ASN A 266 -17.12 4.90 1.80
N GLN A 267 -16.79 3.71 2.31
CA GLN A 267 -17.39 3.16 3.53
C GLN A 267 -16.40 2.30 4.32
N VAL A 268 -16.56 2.30 5.64
CA VAL A 268 -15.88 1.39 6.55
C VAL A 268 -16.55 0.02 6.44
N ARG A 269 -15.78 -1.05 6.41
CA ARG A 269 -16.30 -2.43 6.38
C ARG A 269 -16.90 -2.80 7.74
N PRO A 270 -18.20 -3.12 7.83
CA PRO A 270 -18.85 -3.36 9.12
C PRO A 270 -18.29 -4.54 9.90
N GLY A 271 -17.72 -5.55 9.21
CA GLY A 271 -17.21 -6.76 9.87
C GLY A 271 -15.84 -6.60 10.53
N SER A 272 -14.99 -5.73 10.02
CA SER A 272 -13.61 -5.54 10.50
C SER A 272 -13.37 -4.15 11.11
N GLY A 273 -14.27 -3.17 10.89
CA GLY A 273 -14.05 -1.79 11.30
C GLY A 273 -12.88 -1.12 10.54
N THR A 274 -12.58 -1.59 9.33
CA THR A 274 -11.46 -1.08 8.53
C THR A 274 -11.93 -0.33 7.29
N MET A 275 -11.14 0.65 6.88
CA MET A 275 -11.28 1.37 5.62
C MET A 275 -10.30 0.81 4.61
N ARG A 276 -10.76 0.47 3.42
CA ARG A 276 -9.89 0.01 2.34
C ARG A 276 -9.26 1.19 1.61
N LEU A 277 -7.95 1.15 1.50
CA LEU A 277 -7.15 2.10 0.73
C LEU A 277 -6.45 1.37 -0.42
N ARG A 278 -6.09 2.15 -1.43
CA ARG A 278 -5.27 1.69 -2.53
C ARG A 278 -4.13 2.67 -2.75
N ALA A 279 -2.94 2.13 -2.88
CA ALA A 279 -1.77 2.86 -3.35
C ALA A 279 -1.38 2.39 -4.75
N VAL A 280 -0.86 3.31 -5.56
CA VAL A 280 -0.28 3.02 -6.87
C VAL A 280 1.23 3.11 -6.78
N PHE A 281 1.89 2.11 -7.37
CA PHE A 281 3.34 2.01 -7.45
C PHE A 281 3.76 1.84 -8.91
N ASP A 282 4.69 2.67 -9.33
CA ASP A 282 5.29 2.62 -10.66
C ASP A 282 6.63 1.88 -10.55
N GLU A 283 6.78 0.75 -11.23
CA GLU A 283 8.00 -0.06 -11.20
C GLU A 283 8.29 -0.65 -12.57
N GLU A 284 9.40 -0.24 -13.17
CA GLU A 284 9.76 -0.64 -14.54
C GLU A 284 10.47 -2.02 -14.60
N ASN A 285 10.94 -2.55 -13.47
CA ASN A 285 11.77 -3.76 -13.44
C ASN A 285 10.98 -5.07 -13.45
N GLY A 286 9.65 -5.03 -13.41
CA GLY A 286 8.79 -6.21 -13.44
C GLY A 286 8.87 -7.09 -12.18
N LEU A 287 9.42 -6.59 -11.08
CA LEU A 287 9.54 -7.29 -9.80
C LEU A 287 8.19 -7.38 -9.08
N LEU A 288 7.33 -6.39 -9.26
CA LEU A 288 6.04 -6.29 -8.61
C LEU A 288 5.00 -7.18 -9.29
N THR A 289 5.04 -8.46 -8.96
CA THR A 289 4.07 -9.42 -9.52
C THR A 289 2.72 -9.32 -8.79
N PRO A 290 1.59 -9.11 -9.51
CA PRO A 290 0.26 -9.15 -8.93
C PRO A 290 0.00 -10.45 -8.18
N GLY A 291 -0.64 -10.35 -7.00
CA GLY A 291 -0.90 -11.47 -6.10
C GLY A 291 0.05 -11.58 -4.92
N LEU A 292 1.22 -10.96 -4.96
CA LEU A 292 2.15 -10.90 -3.83
C LEU A 292 1.61 -10.06 -2.69
N TYR A 293 2.11 -10.31 -1.48
CA TYR A 293 1.89 -9.46 -0.31
C TYR A 293 3.06 -8.52 -0.10
N ALA A 294 2.75 -7.30 0.34
CA ALA A 294 3.74 -6.27 0.66
C ALA A 294 3.44 -5.64 2.03
N ARG A 295 4.51 -5.20 2.68
CA ARG A 295 4.41 -4.29 3.83
C ARG A 295 4.25 -2.88 3.27
N VAL A 296 3.16 -2.22 3.60
CA VAL A 296 2.88 -0.83 3.20
C VAL A 296 3.11 0.06 4.39
N HIS A 297 4.01 1.01 4.24
CA HIS A 297 4.31 2.01 5.24
C HIS A 297 3.70 3.35 4.81
N LEU A 298 2.76 3.85 5.61
CA LEU A 298 2.13 5.14 5.39
C LEU A 298 2.78 6.19 6.27
N GLN A 299 3.19 7.29 5.67
CA GLN A 299 3.59 8.49 6.42
C GLN A 299 2.40 9.44 6.55
N ALA A 300 2.03 9.71 7.80
CA ALA A 300 0.91 10.57 8.13
C ALA A 300 1.42 11.95 8.59
N GLY A 301 1.36 12.94 7.72
CA GLY A 301 1.65 14.33 8.05
C GLY A 301 3.13 14.73 7.94
N GLN A 302 3.39 15.99 8.25
CA GLN A 302 4.76 16.53 8.27
C GLN A 302 5.50 16.10 9.54
N PRO A 303 6.81 15.87 9.47
CA PRO A 303 7.64 15.59 10.64
C PRO A 303 7.45 16.68 11.71
N ARG A 304 7.20 16.26 12.94
CA ARG A 304 7.09 17.16 14.10
C ARG A 304 8.22 16.83 15.07
N SER A 305 8.79 17.86 15.69
CA SER A 305 9.77 17.65 16.76
C SER A 305 9.11 16.89 17.90
N ARG A 306 9.60 15.68 18.17
CA ARG A 306 9.14 14.80 19.24
C ARG A 306 10.29 14.48 20.19
N VAL A 307 9.95 14.27 21.44
CA VAL A 307 10.89 13.78 22.44
C VAL A 307 10.99 12.27 22.32
N LEU A 308 12.19 11.76 22.24
CA LEU A 308 12.52 10.34 22.13
C LEU A 308 13.38 9.91 23.31
N ILE A 309 13.07 8.77 23.90
CA ILE A 309 13.85 8.16 24.97
C ILE A 309 14.01 6.65 24.72
N ASP A 310 14.98 6.02 25.35
CA ASP A 310 15.08 4.55 25.34
C ASP A 310 13.84 3.93 26.00
N ASP A 311 13.24 2.94 25.35
CA ASP A 311 12.04 2.26 25.86
C ASP A 311 12.23 1.68 27.25
N ARG A 312 13.48 1.31 27.62
CA ARG A 312 13.86 0.83 28.94
C ARG A 312 13.75 1.87 30.06
N ALA A 313 13.73 3.17 29.70
CA ALA A 313 13.56 4.25 30.64
C ALA A 313 12.12 4.44 31.12
N VAL A 314 11.16 3.79 30.43
CA VAL A 314 9.72 3.88 30.78
C VAL A 314 9.39 2.83 31.82
N GLY A 315 8.97 3.29 33.00
CA GLY A 315 8.38 2.45 34.04
C GLY A 315 6.87 2.45 33.97
N THR A 316 6.27 1.37 34.46
CA THR A 316 4.81 1.26 34.58
C THR A 316 4.44 1.06 36.04
N ASP A 317 3.58 1.93 36.57
CA ASP A 317 3.04 1.85 37.90
C ASP A 317 1.50 1.81 37.83
N LEU A 318 0.93 0.62 38.11
CA LEU A 318 -0.47 0.31 37.91
C LEU A 318 -0.94 0.61 36.47
N SER A 319 -1.61 1.72 36.29
CA SER A 319 -2.11 2.17 34.97
C SER A 319 -1.38 3.40 34.43
N ASN A 320 -0.37 3.91 35.14
CA ASN A 320 0.37 5.09 34.73
C ASN A 320 1.76 4.71 34.23
N GLN A 321 2.14 5.37 33.15
CA GLN A 321 3.52 5.28 32.65
C GLN A 321 4.31 6.48 33.17
N PHE A 322 5.55 6.23 33.57
CA PHE A 322 6.38 7.21 34.19
C PHE A 322 7.84 7.06 33.77
N VAL A 323 8.58 8.11 33.96
CA VAL A 323 10.04 8.12 33.85
C VAL A 323 10.64 8.75 35.09
N TYR A 324 11.87 8.40 35.40
CA TYR A 324 12.67 9.10 36.38
C TYR A 324 13.56 10.14 35.71
N VAL A 325 13.34 11.40 36.04
CA VAL A 325 14.14 12.53 35.56
C VAL A 325 15.14 12.91 36.64
N VAL A 326 16.42 13.10 36.29
CA VAL A 326 17.47 13.54 37.21
C VAL A 326 17.68 15.05 37.05
N ASP A 327 17.54 15.77 38.15
CA ASP A 327 17.72 17.21 38.14
C ASP A 327 19.23 17.61 38.29
N GLY A 328 19.50 18.90 38.18
CA GLY A 328 20.86 19.43 38.30
C GLY A 328 21.52 19.26 39.70
N GLN A 329 20.76 18.77 40.71
CA GLN A 329 21.22 18.41 42.02
C GLN A 329 21.37 16.89 42.22
N HIS A 330 21.31 16.11 41.14
CA HIS A 330 21.37 14.65 41.08
C HIS A 330 20.22 13.99 41.88
N LYS A 331 19.08 14.67 42.03
CA LYS A 331 17.90 14.12 42.66
C LYS A 331 16.93 13.59 41.60
N VAL A 332 16.35 12.45 41.92
CA VAL A 332 15.41 11.77 41.05
C VAL A 332 14.00 12.29 41.28
N GLN A 333 13.34 12.68 40.19
CA GLN A 333 11.93 13.09 40.16
C GLN A 333 11.11 12.06 39.39
N TYR A 334 10.03 11.60 40.01
CA TYR A 334 9.00 10.81 39.32
C TYR A 334 8.18 11.74 38.43
N ARG A 335 8.11 11.42 37.16
CA ARG A 335 7.32 12.20 36.21
C ARG A 335 6.44 11.29 35.38
N LYS A 336 5.12 11.50 35.46
CA LYS A 336 4.17 10.82 34.59
C LYS A 336 4.39 11.28 33.15
N VAL A 337 4.31 10.32 32.21
CA VAL A 337 4.46 10.58 30.77
C VAL A 337 3.35 9.90 29.99
N ASP A 338 2.98 10.51 28.89
CA ASP A 338 2.15 9.88 27.89
C ASP A 338 3.06 9.37 26.76
N ILE A 339 3.02 8.06 26.51
CA ILE A 339 3.89 7.42 25.53
C ILE A 339 3.22 7.31 24.18
N GLY A 340 4.00 7.55 23.13
CA GLY A 340 3.64 7.30 21.74
C GLY A 340 4.22 5.97 21.22
N PRO A 341 4.25 5.80 19.89
CA PRO A 341 4.81 4.63 19.25
C PRO A 341 6.32 4.49 19.46
N LEU A 342 6.85 3.30 19.16
CA LEU A 342 8.29 3.07 19.04
C LEU A 342 8.76 3.62 17.69
N PHE A 343 9.88 4.31 17.71
CA PHE A 343 10.55 4.85 16.52
C PHE A 343 12.04 4.50 16.58
N HIS A 344 12.48 3.60 15.69
CA HIS A 344 13.88 3.12 15.62
C HIS A 344 14.49 2.66 16.96
N GLY A 345 13.71 1.95 17.75
CA GLY A 345 14.15 1.43 19.04
C GLY A 345 14.01 2.42 20.21
N LEU A 346 13.61 3.67 19.95
CA LEU A 346 13.29 4.65 20.94
C LEU A 346 11.77 4.83 21.10
N ARG A 347 11.32 5.17 22.29
CA ARG A 347 9.94 5.50 22.58
C ARG A 347 9.69 6.98 22.35
N VAL A 348 8.69 7.31 21.56
CA VAL A 348 8.16 8.69 21.45
C VAL A 348 7.44 9.03 22.75
N ILE A 349 7.68 10.21 23.28
CA ILE A 349 6.93 10.76 24.41
C ILE A 349 6.08 11.91 23.90
N ASP A 350 4.77 11.74 24.05
CA ASP A 350 3.81 12.72 23.55
C ASP A 350 3.62 13.88 24.53
N ASP A 351 3.70 13.61 25.85
CA ASP A 351 3.63 14.62 26.91
C ASP A 351 4.41 14.18 28.15
N GLY A 352 4.85 15.15 28.95
CA GLY A 352 5.51 14.94 30.24
C GLY A 352 7.03 15.15 30.25
N LEU A 353 7.72 15.26 29.11
CA LEU A 353 9.15 15.56 29.01
C LEU A 353 9.44 16.76 28.13
N ASN A 354 10.51 17.50 28.48
CA ASN A 354 10.98 18.65 27.75
C ASN A 354 12.39 18.42 27.18
N ALA A 355 12.72 19.18 26.14
CA ALA A 355 14.07 19.20 25.60
C ALA A 355 15.08 19.58 26.70
N GLY A 356 16.12 18.75 26.85
CA GLY A 356 17.17 18.96 27.86
C GLY A 356 16.96 18.21 29.18
N ASP A 357 15.80 17.54 29.38
CA ASP A 357 15.63 16.62 30.51
C ASP A 357 16.63 15.45 30.40
N VAL A 358 17.08 14.94 31.55
CA VAL A 358 17.96 13.75 31.64
C VAL A 358 17.19 12.65 32.32
N VAL A 359 17.02 11.52 31.65
CA VAL A 359 16.21 10.39 32.14
C VAL A 359 17.07 9.19 32.54
N VAL A 360 16.63 8.45 33.54
CA VAL A 360 17.28 7.20 33.97
C VAL A 360 16.90 6.11 32.96
N VAL A 361 17.90 5.53 32.29
CA VAL A 361 17.73 4.46 31.30
C VAL A 361 17.89 3.08 31.92
N ASN A 362 18.81 2.96 32.90
CA ASN A 362 19.04 1.69 33.58
C ASN A 362 19.21 1.92 35.11
N GLY A 363 18.73 0.94 35.88
CA GLY A 363 18.77 1.02 37.34
C GLY A 363 17.47 1.53 38.00
N LEU A 364 16.36 1.60 37.28
CA LEU A 364 15.07 2.09 37.81
C LEU A 364 14.62 1.40 39.09
N GLN A 365 14.96 0.11 39.27
CA GLN A 365 14.62 -0.67 40.47
C GLN A 365 15.39 -0.28 41.73
N HIS A 366 16.51 0.44 41.60
CA HIS A 366 17.34 0.90 42.73
C HIS A 366 17.03 2.35 43.14
N VAL A 367 16.12 2.99 42.41
CA VAL A 367 15.83 4.42 42.55
C VAL A 367 14.49 4.65 43.21
N ARG A 368 14.41 5.63 44.08
CA ARG A 368 13.15 6.09 44.66
C ARG A 368 12.98 7.60 44.41
N PRO A 369 11.76 8.09 44.26
CA PRO A 369 11.49 9.51 44.10
C PRO A 369 12.15 10.32 45.25
N GLY A 370 12.87 11.36 44.90
CA GLY A 370 13.60 12.23 45.87
C GLY A 370 14.95 11.70 46.30
N ALA A 371 15.38 10.49 45.92
CA ALA A 371 16.71 9.97 46.25
C ALA A 371 17.80 10.67 45.44
N GLU A 372 18.95 10.83 46.06
CA GLU A 372 20.16 11.30 45.39
C GLU A 372 20.86 10.12 44.71
N VAL A 373 21.29 10.28 43.46
CA VAL A 373 21.91 9.25 42.64
C VAL A 373 23.26 9.70 42.10
N ASN A 374 24.12 8.74 41.76
CA ASN A 374 25.35 9.00 41.02
C ASN A 374 25.12 8.70 39.52
N PRO A 375 24.85 9.74 38.68
CA PRO A 375 24.48 9.56 37.30
C PRO A 375 25.70 9.26 36.43
N GLN A 376 25.66 8.10 35.74
CA GLN A 376 26.60 7.79 34.66
C GLN A 376 25.94 8.15 33.33
N GLN A 377 26.42 9.18 32.68
CA GLN A 377 25.83 9.68 31.43
C GLN A 377 26.26 8.81 30.25
N VAL A 378 25.27 8.33 29.47
CA VAL A 378 25.44 7.61 28.21
C VAL A 378 24.71 8.36 27.11
N ALA A 379 25.11 8.10 25.86
CA ALA A 379 24.33 8.56 24.71
C ALA A 379 23.09 7.72 24.55
N MET A 380 21.99 8.34 24.08
CA MET A 380 20.80 7.61 23.68
C MET A 380 21.14 6.75 22.44
N ASP A 381 20.88 5.44 22.49
CA ASP A 381 21.18 4.51 21.39
C ASP A 381 20.08 4.63 20.32
N TYR A 382 20.40 5.30 19.23
CA TYR A 382 19.49 5.55 18.11
C TYR A 382 19.95 4.75 16.88
N ARG A 383 19.15 3.79 16.47
CA ARG A 383 19.44 2.96 15.28
C ARG A 383 18.74 3.58 14.07
N LEU A 384 19.51 4.26 13.23
CA LEU A 384 19.05 4.78 11.94
C LEU A 384 19.07 3.67 10.89
N ASP A 385 17.97 3.43 10.25
CA ASP A 385 17.93 2.75 8.96
C ASP A 385 18.44 3.69 7.86
N ALA A 386 18.92 3.14 6.73
CA ALA A 386 19.56 3.92 5.67
C ALA A 386 18.66 5.02 5.07
N GLN A 387 17.33 4.77 5.03
CA GLN A 387 16.33 5.73 4.54
C GLN A 387 16.13 6.91 5.50
N ASP A 388 16.10 6.63 6.81
CA ASP A 388 15.93 7.69 7.81
C ASP A 388 17.17 8.55 7.96
N LYS A 389 18.36 7.99 7.68
CA LYS A 389 19.58 8.76 7.62
C LYS A 389 19.52 9.82 6.52
N ALA A 390 18.98 9.46 5.35
CA ALA A 390 18.79 10.39 4.24
C ALA A 390 17.77 11.51 4.58
N LEU A 391 16.69 11.17 5.30
CA LEU A 391 15.66 12.14 5.73
C LEU A 391 16.21 13.10 6.82
N VAL A 392 17.01 12.60 7.74
CA VAL A 392 17.64 13.42 8.78
C VAL A 392 18.70 14.36 8.17
N ASP A 393 19.52 13.83 7.25
CA ASP A 393 20.52 14.63 6.53
C ASP A 393 19.86 15.70 5.64
N ALA A 394 18.71 15.39 5.02
CA ALA A 394 17.92 16.35 4.23
C ALA A 394 17.26 17.43 5.11
N ALA A 395 16.81 17.07 6.32
CA ALA A 395 16.23 18.02 7.26
C ALA A 395 17.28 18.95 7.90
N GLU A 396 18.52 18.47 8.08
CA GLU A 396 19.65 19.28 8.58
C GLU A 396 20.24 20.20 7.50
N THR A 397 20.10 19.86 6.21
CA THR A 397 20.58 20.65 5.08
C THR A 397 19.59 21.71 4.59
N ASN A 398 18.35 21.74 5.11
CA ASN A 398 17.35 22.73 4.72
C ASN A 398 17.71 24.12 5.31
N PRO A 399 18.03 25.14 4.47
CA PRO A 399 18.51 26.46 4.92
C PRO A 399 17.48 27.25 5.73
N ASP A 400 16.18 26.95 5.61
CA ASP A 400 15.10 27.66 6.34
C ASP A 400 15.09 27.40 7.86
N ASN A 401 15.87 26.43 8.35
CA ASN A 401 15.98 26.13 9.78
C ASN A 401 17.17 26.83 10.47
N LYS A 402 18.01 27.56 9.72
CA LYS A 402 19.13 28.33 10.28
C LYS A 402 18.71 29.70 10.80
N ASP A 403 17.64 30.29 10.25
CA ASP A 403 17.20 31.64 10.65
C ASP A 403 16.47 31.69 12.00
N SER A 404 15.94 30.56 12.48
CA SER A 404 15.29 30.48 13.79
C SER A 404 16.29 30.39 14.99
N ARG A 405 17.55 30.00 14.74
CA ARG A 405 18.57 29.92 15.78
C ARG A 405 19.35 31.22 15.98
N THR A 406 19.44 32.07 14.96
CA THR A 406 20.11 33.37 15.02
C THR A 406 19.22 34.46 15.63
N ALA A 407 17.91 34.37 15.50
CA ALA A 407 16.98 35.35 16.08
C ALA A 407 16.85 35.25 17.61
N GLN A 408 17.22 34.12 18.23
CA GLN A 408 17.20 33.96 19.68
C GLN A 408 18.53 34.35 20.39
N ALA A 409 19.62 34.49 19.66
CA ALA A 409 20.92 34.92 20.20
C ALA A 409 21.09 36.47 20.25
N ASP A 410 20.39 37.19 19.34
CA ASP A 410 20.52 38.68 19.25
C ASP A 410 19.54 39.45 20.14
N GLY A 411 18.56 38.76 20.74
CA GLY A 411 17.54 39.38 21.62
C GLY A 411 18.03 39.71 23.06
N ARG A 412 19.27 39.41 23.43
CA ARG A 412 19.79 39.63 24.79
C ARG A 412 20.80 40.78 24.94
N ASN A 413 21.12 41.52 23.88
CA ASN A 413 22.15 42.53 23.95
C ASN A 413 21.71 43.98 23.66
N THR A 414 20.43 44.28 23.61
CA THR A 414 19.91 45.63 23.37
C THR A 414 19.05 46.17 24.51
N GLN A 415 19.43 45.90 25.79
CA GLN A 415 18.86 46.58 26.94
C GLN A 415 19.94 47.00 27.95
N LYS A 416 20.89 47.81 27.50
CA LYS A 416 21.75 48.63 28.35
C LYS A 416 22.37 49.71 27.47
N HIS A 417 21.65 50.80 27.25
CA HIS A 417 22.18 52.16 27.05
C HIS A 417 21.01 53.06 26.60
N SER A 418 20.27 53.55 27.57
CA SER A 418 19.50 54.79 27.46
C SER A 418 19.06 55.22 28.85
N GLN A 419 19.99 55.76 29.59
CA GLN A 419 19.76 56.81 30.60
C GLN A 419 21.12 57.43 30.87
N GLY A 420 21.28 58.63 30.35
CA GLY A 420 22.32 59.58 30.57
C GLY A 420 21.96 60.85 29.87
#